data_42584ec76d19c32ec53315283768c5a7
#
_entry.id   42584ec76d19c32ec53315283768c5a7
#
_cell.length_a   1.000
_cell.length_b   1.000
_cell.length_c   1.000
_cell.angle_alpha   90.00
_cell.angle_beta   90.00
_cell.angle_gamma   90.00
#
_symmetry.space_group_name_H-M   'P 1'
#
loop_
_entity.id
_entity.type
_entity.pdbx_description
1 polymer ?
#
loop_
_entity_poly.entity_id
_entity_poly.type
_entity_poly.pdbx_seq_one_letter_code
_entity_poly.pdbx_strand_id
1 'polypeptide(L)'
;AITDKTRMITVQRATGYSWRKAISIEEIEKLMIAINEVNPDIVKMVDNSYGEFLDTKEPTDVGADVMASSLIKNPGGGLALSGAYIAGRQDLIDQIQYRMTCPGIGGECGLTYGQTRTMLQGLFIAPKVTNGAVKGAILCGKAFELLGFEVSPKAEDLRSDIVQSVKF
;
A
#
# COMPACT_ATOMS: atom_id res chain seq x y z
N ALA A 1 5.08 -15.26 14.99
CA ALA A 1 6.13 -15.95 15.70
C ALA A 1 7.49 -15.37 15.30
N ILE A 2 7.91 -14.34 16.02
CA ILE A 2 9.25 -13.73 15.86
C ILE A 2 10.26 -14.64 16.57
N THR A 3 11.38 -14.90 15.91
CA THR A 3 12.51 -15.65 16.44
C THR A 3 13.80 -14.85 16.27
N ASP A 4 14.90 -15.32 16.86
CA ASP A 4 16.25 -14.75 16.67
C ASP A 4 16.77 -14.77 15.22
N LYS A 5 16.12 -15.56 14.35
CA LYS A 5 16.41 -15.62 12.90
C LYS A 5 15.55 -14.65 12.08
N THR A 6 14.52 -14.04 12.66
CA THR A 6 13.65 -13.10 11.94
C THR A 6 14.41 -11.82 11.64
N ARG A 7 14.52 -11.44 10.37
CA ARG A 7 15.20 -10.23 9.92
C ARG A 7 14.24 -9.19 9.34
N MET A 8 13.11 -9.63 8.84
CA MET A 8 12.11 -8.73 8.27
C MET A 8 10.70 -9.28 8.56
N ILE A 9 9.76 -8.37 8.77
CA ILE A 9 8.32 -8.66 8.84
C ILE A 9 7.65 -7.85 7.75
N THR A 10 6.81 -8.53 6.97
CA THR A 10 6.00 -7.89 5.93
C THR A 10 4.54 -7.85 6.36
N VAL A 11 3.93 -6.69 6.27
CA VAL A 11 2.51 -6.45 6.55
C VAL A 11 1.80 -6.05 5.27
N GLN A 12 0.78 -6.80 4.86
CA GLN A 12 -0.09 -6.43 3.75
C GLN A 12 -1.26 -5.60 4.29
N ARG A 13 -1.34 -4.31 3.94
CA ARG A 13 -2.35 -3.37 4.42
C ARG A 13 -3.74 -3.72 3.90
N ALA A 14 -3.89 -3.86 2.59
CA ALA A 14 -5.18 -4.15 1.97
C ALA A 14 -5.70 -5.57 2.29
N THR A 15 -7.00 -5.76 2.12
CA THR A 15 -7.67 -7.05 2.32
C THR A 15 -7.08 -8.16 1.45
N GLY A 16 -6.50 -7.82 0.30
CA GLY A 16 -6.08 -8.80 -0.70
C GLY A 16 -7.29 -9.60 -1.20
N TYR A 17 -7.12 -10.91 -1.29
CA TYR A 17 -8.20 -11.85 -1.69
C TYR A 17 -8.85 -12.53 -0.49
N SER A 18 -8.66 -12.01 0.72
CA SER A 18 -9.20 -12.58 1.96
C SER A 18 -10.45 -11.83 2.39
N TRP A 19 -11.38 -12.54 3.03
CA TRP A 19 -12.55 -11.94 3.67
C TRP A 19 -12.16 -11.40 5.05
N ARG A 20 -11.36 -10.32 5.06
CA ARG A 20 -10.90 -9.63 6.24
C ARG A 20 -10.96 -8.12 6.05
N LYS A 21 -10.91 -7.35 7.11
CA LYS A 21 -10.75 -5.89 7.02
C LYS A 21 -9.34 -5.53 6.58
N ALA A 22 -9.22 -4.41 5.86
CA ALA A 22 -7.93 -3.76 5.64
C ALA A 22 -7.39 -3.23 6.98
N ILE A 23 -6.07 -3.14 7.09
CA ILE A 23 -5.40 -2.69 8.31
C ILE A 23 -5.31 -1.15 8.27
N SER A 24 -5.81 -0.50 9.32
CA SER A 24 -5.76 0.95 9.44
C SER A 24 -4.35 1.46 9.78
N ILE A 25 -4.10 2.75 9.59
CA ILE A 25 -2.82 3.36 9.96
C ILE A 25 -2.55 3.22 11.46
N GLU A 26 -3.57 3.35 12.30
CA GLU A 26 -3.46 3.17 13.77
C GLU A 26 -3.14 1.70 14.14
N GLU A 27 -3.68 0.74 13.39
CA GLU A 27 -3.35 -0.66 13.59
C GLU A 27 -1.93 -0.98 13.13
N ILE A 28 -1.48 -0.37 12.02
CA ILE A 28 -0.08 -0.45 11.58
C ILE A 28 0.85 0.13 12.66
N GLU A 29 0.55 1.32 13.20
CA GLU A 29 1.34 1.92 14.29
C GLU A 29 1.49 0.98 15.48
N LYS A 30 0.39 0.38 15.94
CA LYS A 30 0.42 -0.61 17.05
C LYS A 30 1.28 -1.83 16.72
N LEU A 31 1.21 -2.31 15.47
CA LEU A 31 2.06 -3.43 15.02
C LEU A 31 3.54 -3.04 15.01
N MET A 32 3.89 -1.84 14.54
CA MET A 32 5.28 -1.36 14.51
C MET A 32 5.83 -1.21 15.92
N ILE A 33 5.05 -0.71 16.86
CA ILE A 33 5.41 -0.61 18.29
C ILE A 33 5.65 -2.02 18.85
N ALA A 34 4.71 -2.94 18.68
CA ALA A 34 4.82 -4.30 19.19
C ALA A 34 6.03 -5.07 18.63
N ILE A 35 6.38 -4.84 17.35
CA ILE A 35 7.59 -5.43 16.75
C ILE A 35 8.84 -4.85 17.39
N ASN A 36 8.90 -3.53 17.60
CA ASN A 36 10.03 -2.86 18.23
C ASN A 36 10.26 -3.31 19.69
N GLU A 37 9.19 -3.59 20.43
CA GLU A 37 9.29 -4.13 21.81
C GLU A 37 9.94 -5.53 21.86
N VAL A 38 9.75 -6.33 20.80
CA VAL A 38 10.35 -7.67 20.71
C VAL A 38 11.79 -7.59 20.18
N ASN A 39 12.02 -6.89 19.09
CA ASN A 39 13.34 -6.69 18.51
C ASN A 39 13.33 -5.49 17.53
N PRO A 40 13.95 -4.36 17.91
CA PRO A 40 13.98 -3.15 17.09
C PRO A 40 14.82 -3.28 15.79
N ASP A 41 15.69 -4.29 15.69
CA ASP A 41 16.54 -4.51 14.53
C ASP A 41 15.80 -5.18 13.35
N ILE A 42 14.58 -5.66 13.57
CA ILE A 42 13.76 -6.27 12.53
C ILE A 42 13.26 -5.19 11.57
N VAL A 43 13.55 -5.36 10.28
CA VAL A 43 13.02 -4.49 9.24
C VAL A 43 11.51 -4.67 9.10
N LYS A 44 10.76 -3.57 9.20
CA LYS A 44 9.31 -3.52 9.09
C LYS A 44 8.91 -3.00 7.71
N MET A 45 8.42 -3.89 6.87
CA MET A 45 7.96 -3.57 5.52
C MET A 45 6.44 -3.62 5.43
N VAL A 46 5.84 -2.63 4.76
CA VAL A 46 4.41 -2.62 4.49
C VAL A 46 4.16 -2.65 2.97
N ASP A 47 3.38 -3.64 2.52
CA ASP A 47 2.73 -3.58 1.22
C ASP A 47 1.53 -2.63 1.35
N ASN A 48 1.69 -1.42 0.82
CA ASN A 48 0.72 -0.33 0.95
C ASN A 48 -0.29 -0.29 -0.21
N SER A 49 -0.31 -1.32 -1.05
CA SER A 49 -1.19 -1.38 -2.21
C SER A 49 -2.64 -1.10 -1.83
N TYR A 50 -3.29 -0.20 -2.57
CA TYR A 50 -4.67 0.27 -2.36
C TYR A 50 -4.93 1.10 -1.11
N GLY A 51 -3.91 1.33 -0.26
CA GLY A 51 -4.04 2.12 0.96
C GLY A 51 -3.59 3.57 0.81
N GLU A 52 -2.87 3.91 -0.25
CA GLU A 52 -2.31 5.26 -0.42
C GLU A 52 -3.42 6.31 -0.59
N PHE A 53 -3.19 7.48 0.00
CA PHE A 53 -4.06 8.66 -0.05
C PHE A 53 -5.45 8.49 0.60
N LEU A 54 -5.64 7.45 1.41
CA LEU A 54 -6.87 7.29 2.19
C LEU A 54 -6.78 7.97 3.56
N ASP A 55 -5.57 8.22 4.02
CA ASP A 55 -5.29 8.84 5.30
C ASP A 55 -4.34 10.04 5.13
N THR A 56 -4.14 10.81 6.19
CA THR A 56 -3.16 11.90 6.26
C THR A 56 -1.74 11.42 6.56
N LYS A 57 -1.60 10.17 6.96
CA LYS A 57 -0.33 9.48 7.25
C LYS A 57 -0.22 8.24 6.39
N GLU A 58 1.02 7.92 6.03
CA GLU A 58 1.38 6.67 5.37
C GLU A 58 2.13 5.74 6.35
N PRO A 59 2.31 4.46 6.03
CA PRO A 59 2.95 3.51 6.95
C PRO A 59 4.33 3.93 7.47
N THR A 60 5.11 4.66 6.68
CA THR A 60 6.42 5.17 7.11
C THR A 60 6.32 6.27 8.15
N ASP A 61 5.21 7.01 8.22
CA ASP A 61 4.98 8.03 9.24
C ASP A 61 4.66 7.42 10.62
N VAL A 62 4.33 6.14 10.65
CA VAL A 62 3.91 5.42 11.86
C VAL A 62 4.84 4.25 12.21
N GLY A 63 6.08 4.28 11.70
CA GLY A 63 7.15 3.39 12.14
C GLY A 63 7.48 2.21 11.23
N ALA A 64 6.88 2.12 10.04
CA ALA A 64 7.38 1.20 9.02
C ALA A 64 8.74 1.70 8.49
N ASP A 65 9.71 0.81 8.34
CA ASP A 65 11.03 1.15 7.81
C ASP A 65 11.00 1.35 6.29
N VAL A 66 10.13 0.60 5.62
CA VAL A 66 9.97 0.69 4.16
C VAL A 66 8.54 0.31 3.78
N MET A 67 8.02 0.97 2.77
CA MET A 67 6.76 0.61 2.12
C MET A 67 6.94 0.47 0.61
N ALA A 68 6.12 -0.36 0.00
CA ALA A 68 6.14 -0.56 -1.44
C ALA A 68 4.71 -0.72 -1.99
N SER A 69 4.52 -0.34 -3.24
CA SER A 69 3.28 -0.60 -3.98
C SER A 69 3.47 -0.45 -5.48
N SER A 70 2.44 -0.81 -6.23
CA SER A 70 2.41 -0.69 -7.68
C SER A 70 1.87 0.67 -8.12
N LEU A 71 2.52 1.26 -9.12
CA LEU A 71 2.03 2.49 -9.77
C LEU A 71 0.79 2.27 -10.64
N ILE A 72 0.42 1.03 -10.96
CA ILE A 72 -0.85 0.75 -11.66
C ILE A 72 -2.08 0.86 -10.75
N LYS A 73 -1.87 1.13 -9.45
CA LYS A 73 -2.90 1.30 -8.42
C LYS A 73 -3.04 2.78 -8.04
N ASN A 74 -3.39 3.08 -6.79
CA ASN A 74 -3.68 4.44 -6.36
C ASN A 74 -2.63 5.48 -6.81
N PRO A 75 -1.31 5.28 -6.61
CA PRO A 75 -0.33 6.30 -6.93
C PRO A 75 -0.22 6.65 -8.41
N GLY A 76 -0.60 5.75 -9.29
CA GLY A 76 -0.58 6.02 -10.73
C GLY A 76 -1.77 6.80 -11.25
N GLY A 77 -2.79 7.07 -10.42
CA GLY A 77 -3.94 7.90 -10.78
C GLY A 77 -4.68 7.42 -12.04
N GLY A 78 -4.63 6.13 -12.35
CA GLY A 78 -5.21 5.55 -13.57
C GLY A 78 -4.43 5.85 -14.86
N LEU A 79 -3.29 6.54 -14.78
CA LEU A 79 -2.48 6.91 -15.96
C LEU A 79 -1.21 6.08 -16.11
N ALA A 80 -0.60 5.62 -15.03
CA ALA A 80 0.60 4.79 -15.10
C ALA A 80 0.25 3.38 -15.60
N LEU A 81 0.91 2.95 -16.68
CA LEU A 81 0.65 1.65 -17.30
C LEU A 81 1.38 0.51 -16.61
N SER A 82 2.46 0.82 -15.91
CA SER A 82 3.30 -0.15 -15.19
C SER A 82 4.14 0.57 -14.15
N GLY A 83 4.94 -0.19 -13.41
CA GLY A 83 5.89 0.34 -12.45
C GLY A 83 5.48 0.10 -11.01
N ALA A 84 6.39 0.44 -10.13
CA ALA A 84 6.22 0.33 -8.70
C ALA A 84 7.01 1.46 -8.02
N TYR A 85 6.71 1.71 -6.76
CA TYR A 85 7.55 2.55 -5.92
C TYR A 85 7.95 1.80 -4.65
N ILE A 86 9.07 2.20 -4.11
CA ILE A 86 9.53 1.81 -2.78
C ILE A 86 9.94 3.11 -2.07
N ALA A 87 9.45 3.32 -0.87
CA ALA A 87 9.76 4.50 -0.06
C ALA A 87 10.05 4.10 1.37
N GLY A 88 10.99 4.78 2.03
CA GLY A 88 11.36 4.50 3.41
C GLY A 88 12.79 4.91 3.74
N ARG A 89 13.40 4.22 4.69
CA ARG A 89 14.74 4.49 5.17
C ARG A 89 15.78 4.42 4.05
N GLN A 90 16.64 5.43 3.98
CA GLN A 90 17.62 5.59 2.91
C GLN A 90 18.59 4.39 2.81
N ASP A 91 19.06 3.85 3.93
CA ASP A 91 19.97 2.71 3.96
C ASP A 91 19.35 1.44 3.33
N LEU A 92 18.05 1.25 3.46
CA LEU A 92 17.31 0.16 2.82
C LEU A 92 17.11 0.43 1.32
N ILE A 93 16.75 1.67 0.96
CA ILE A 93 16.58 2.07 -0.44
C ILE A 93 17.89 1.89 -1.21
N ASP A 94 19.03 2.29 -0.63
CA ASP A 94 20.35 2.12 -1.24
C ASP A 94 20.71 0.66 -1.52
N GLN A 95 20.28 -0.27 -0.69
CA GLN A 95 20.46 -1.69 -0.91
C GLN A 95 19.49 -2.24 -1.97
N ILE A 96 18.21 -1.84 -1.89
CA ILE A 96 17.15 -2.35 -2.75
C ILE A 96 17.39 -1.94 -4.21
N GLN A 97 17.83 -0.70 -4.47
CA GLN A 97 18.04 -0.21 -5.84
C GLN A 97 19.01 -1.07 -6.65
N TYR A 98 20.08 -1.59 -6.03
CA TYR A 98 21.03 -2.48 -6.72
C TYR A 98 20.39 -3.81 -7.14
N ARG A 99 19.40 -4.26 -6.42
CA ARG A 99 18.65 -5.47 -6.75
C ARG A 99 17.55 -5.24 -7.77
N MET A 100 16.89 -4.09 -7.68
CA MET A 100 15.72 -3.76 -8.50
C MET A 100 16.09 -3.23 -9.89
N THR A 101 17.28 -2.67 -10.05
CA THR A 101 17.75 -2.09 -11.30
C THR A 101 18.87 -2.94 -11.89
N CYS A 102 20.09 -2.44 -11.87
CA CYS A 102 21.26 -3.12 -12.38
C CYS A 102 22.29 -3.30 -11.25
N PRO A 103 22.68 -4.53 -10.89
CA PRO A 103 23.71 -4.76 -9.88
C PRO A 103 24.98 -3.98 -10.19
N GLY A 104 25.48 -3.23 -9.20
CA GLY A 104 26.69 -2.40 -9.31
C GLY A 104 26.48 -1.00 -9.89
N ILE A 105 25.32 -0.70 -10.51
CA ILE A 105 24.98 0.64 -11.04
C ILE A 105 23.89 1.28 -10.17
N GLY A 106 22.92 0.50 -9.72
CA GLY A 106 21.87 0.98 -8.82
C GLY A 106 20.98 2.04 -9.46
N GLY A 107 20.75 3.14 -8.74
CA GLY A 107 19.80 4.20 -9.12
C GLY A 107 20.16 5.01 -10.36
N GLU A 108 21.36 4.87 -10.89
CA GLU A 108 21.77 5.53 -12.15
C GLU A 108 21.22 4.80 -13.39
N CYS A 109 20.64 3.62 -13.22
CA CYS A 109 20.08 2.79 -14.29
C CYS A 109 18.61 2.53 -14.04
N GLY A 110 17.78 2.67 -15.07
CA GLY A 110 16.38 2.34 -15.01
C GLY A 110 15.67 2.70 -16.30
N LEU A 111 14.83 1.77 -16.79
CA LEU A 111 14.03 1.96 -17.99
C LEU A 111 12.59 2.34 -17.59
N THR A 112 12.16 3.53 -17.98
CA THR A 112 10.77 3.98 -17.78
C THR A 112 9.91 3.83 -19.03
N TYR A 113 10.49 3.38 -20.13
CA TYR A 113 9.79 3.23 -21.43
C TYR A 113 9.01 4.48 -21.86
N GLY A 114 9.54 5.66 -21.54
CA GLY A 114 8.89 6.93 -21.85
C GLY A 114 7.70 7.31 -20.95
N GLN A 115 7.43 6.55 -19.90
CA GLN A 115 6.26 6.74 -19.02
C GLN A 115 6.47 7.77 -17.90
N THR A 116 7.66 8.33 -17.72
CA THR A 116 7.96 9.24 -16.57
C THR A 116 6.93 10.36 -16.45
N ARG A 117 6.57 11.01 -17.56
CA ARG A 117 5.56 12.08 -17.55
C ARG A 117 4.20 11.58 -17.08
N THR A 118 3.75 10.46 -17.60
CA THR A 118 2.45 9.85 -17.25
C THR A 118 2.41 9.40 -15.80
N MET A 119 3.51 8.85 -15.29
CA MET A 119 3.64 8.49 -13.87
C MET A 119 3.55 9.71 -12.96
N LEU A 120 4.28 10.80 -13.28
CA LEU A 120 4.24 12.04 -12.51
C LEU A 120 2.88 12.73 -12.57
N GLN A 121 2.24 12.76 -13.74
CA GLN A 121 0.89 13.27 -13.89
C GLN A 121 -0.12 12.42 -13.13
N GLY A 122 0.02 11.11 -13.19
CA GLY A 122 -0.79 10.16 -12.42
C GLY A 122 -0.67 10.41 -10.92
N LEU A 123 0.55 10.54 -10.42
CA LEU A 123 0.80 10.84 -9.00
C LEU A 123 0.15 12.17 -8.58
N PHE A 124 0.24 13.20 -9.41
CA PHE A 124 -0.37 14.50 -9.13
C PHE A 124 -1.89 14.43 -8.96
N ILE A 125 -2.58 13.64 -9.80
CA ILE A 125 -4.05 13.51 -9.72
C ILE A 125 -4.50 12.36 -8.82
N ALA A 126 -3.60 11.50 -8.36
CA ALA A 126 -3.89 10.28 -7.61
C ALA A 126 -4.81 10.50 -6.40
N PRO A 127 -4.65 11.53 -5.55
CA PRO A 127 -5.55 11.73 -4.41
C PRO A 127 -7.01 11.93 -4.84
N LYS A 128 -7.25 12.66 -5.94
CA LYS A 128 -8.60 12.87 -6.47
C LYS A 128 -9.20 11.58 -7.06
N VAL A 129 -8.39 10.83 -7.80
CA VAL A 129 -8.81 9.56 -8.41
C VAL A 129 -9.11 8.53 -7.33
N THR A 130 -8.26 8.41 -6.31
CA THR A 130 -8.45 7.51 -5.17
C THR A 130 -9.73 7.86 -4.39
N ASN A 131 -10.00 9.15 -4.14
CA ASN A 131 -11.26 9.58 -3.53
C ASN A 131 -12.48 9.16 -4.37
N GLY A 132 -12.40 9.27 -5.69
CA GLY A 132 -13.43 8.77 -6.60
C GLY A 132 -13.63 7.25 -6.47
N ALA A 133 -12.55 6.49 -6.40
CA ALA A 133 -12.59 5.03 -6.22
C ALA A 133 -13.23 4.63 -4.88
N VAL A 134 -12.90 5.32 -3.78
CA VAL A 134 -13.54 5.10 -2.46
C VAL A 134 -15.05 5.33 -2.53
N LYS A 135 -15.49 6.44 -3.14
CA LYS A 135 -16.93 6.72 -3.31
C LYS A 135 -17.62 5.64 -4.14
N GLY A 136 -16.97 5.20 -5.22
CA GLY A 136 -17.47 4.10 -6.05
C GLY A 136 -17.59 2.79 -5.27
N ALA A 137 -16.59 2.46 -4.45
CA ALA A 137 -16.61 1.27 -3.60
C ALA A 137 -17.74 1.34 -2.56
N ILE A 138 -17.94 2.49 -1.91
CA ILE A 138 -19.07 2.70 -0.96
C ILE A 138 -20.42 2.51 -1.66
N LEU A 139 -20.59 3.11 -2.83
CA LEU A 139 -21.82 2.97 -3.61
C LEU A 139 -22.08 1.51 -3.99
N CYS A 140 -21.04 0.83 -4.50
CA CYS A 140 -21.10 -0.60 -4.85
C CYS A 140 -21.49 -1.44 -3.63
N GLY A 141 -20.82 -1.27 -2.50
CA GLY A 141 -21.12 -1.97 -1.27
C GLY A 141 -22.56 -1.78 -0.83
N LYS A 142 -23.06 -0.53 -0.85
CA LYS A 142 -24.46 -0.24 -0.47
C LYS A 142 -25.47 -0.85 -1.43
N ALA A 143 -25.22 -0.77 -2.74
CA ALA A 143 -26.11 -1.34 -3.73
C ALA A 143 -26.25 -2.87 -3.59
N PHE A 144 -25.14 -3.57 -3.42
CA PHE A 144 -25.18 -5.02 -3.23
C PHE A 144 -25.75 -5.44 -1.88
N GLU A 145 -25.50 -4.67 -0.80
CA GLU A 145 -26.13 -4.89 0.50
C GLU A 145 -27.67 -4.80 0.39
N LEU A 146 -28.20 -3.78 -0.32
CA LEU A 146 -29.64 -3.61 -0.54
C LEU A 146 -30.26 -4.73 -1.41
N LEU A 147 -29.45 -5.36 -2.26
CA LEU A 147 -29.85 -6.54 -3.04
C LEU A 147 -29.78 -7.84 -2.24
N GLY A 148 -29.36 -7.80 -0.97
CA GLY A 148 -29.32 -8.94 -0.07
C GLY A 148 -28.02 -9.73 -0.08
N PHE A 149 -26.96 -9.23 -0.71
CA PHE A 149 -25.63 -9.85 -0.70
C PHE A 149 -24.84 -9.47 0.55
N GLU A 150 -23.99 -10.38 1.02
CA GLU A 150 -23.02 -10.09 2.06
C GLU A 150 -21.86 -9.27 1.46
N VAL A 151 -21.53 -8.14 2.08
CA VAL A 151 -20.49 -7.21 1.59
C VAL A 151 -19.48 -6.91 2.70
N SER A 152 -18.23 -6.67 2.30
CA SER A 152 -17.17 -6.24 3.22
C SER A 152 -16.20 -5.29 2.49
N PRO A 153 -15.91 -4.10 3.06
CA PRO A 153 -16.57 -3.47 4.19
C PRO A 153 -18.00 -3.01 3.84
N LYS A 154 -18.84 -2.72 4.85
CA LYS A 154 -20.13 -2.08 4.65
C LYS A 154 -19.96 -0.61 4.25
N ALA A 155 -21.04 0.00 3.79
CA ALA A 155 -21.00 1.40 3.35
C ALA A 155 -20.59 2.37 4.47
N GLU A 156 -20.99 2.07 5.71
CA GLU A 156 -20.73 2.87 6.90
C GLU A 156 -19.39 2.55 7.60
N ASP A 157 -18.70 1.49 7.19
CA ASP A 157 -17.42 1.09 7.77
C ASP A 157 -16.29 2.04 7.36
N LEU A 158 -15.37 2.29 8.27
CA LEU A 158 -14.10 2.96 7.94
C LEU A 158 -13.31 2.11 6.95
N ARG A 159 -12.72 2.78 5.97
CA ARG A 159 -11.96 2.13 4.89
C ARG A 159 -10.49 2.48 4.99
N SER A 160 -9.65 1.46 4.92
CA SER A 160 -8.18 1.57 4.87
C SER A 160 -7.60 1.09 3.55
N ASP A 161 -8.47 0.70 2.61
CA ASP A 161 -8.18 0.44 1.21
C ASP A 161 -9.39 0.80 0.32
N ILE A 162 -9.25 0.67 -0.99
CA ILE A 162 -10.33 0.91 -1.97
C ILE A 162 -11.06 -0.38 -2.39
N VAL A 163 -10.78 -1.51 -1.74
CA VAL A 163 -11.34 -2.81 -2.12
C VAL A 163 -12.78 -2.93 -1.58
N GLN A 164 -13.66 -3.46 -2.42
CA GLN A 164 -15.01 -3.84 -2.04
C GLN A 164 -15.23 -5.32 -2.37
N SER A 165 -15.46 -6.12 -1.35
CA SER A 165 -15.78 -7.54 -1.52
C SER A 165 -17.30 -7.75 -1.47
N VAL A 166 -17.78 -8.63 -2.35
CA VAL A 166 -19.18 -9.05 -2.41
C VAL A 166 -19.18 -10.57 -2.48
N LYS A 167 -20.01 -11.21 -1.67
CA LYS A 167 -20.15 -12.66 -1.63
C LYS A 167 -21.43 -13.06 -2.35
N PHE A 168 -21.28 -13.79 -3.43
CA PHE A 168 -22.36 -14.34 -4.25
C PHE A 168 -22.78 -15.72 -3.80
#